data_2dfbc22f513bcb4c121d90eae19865b0
#
_entry.id   2dfbc22f513bcb4c121d90eae19865b0
#
_cell.length_a   1.000
_cell.length_b   1.000
_cell.length_c   1.000
_cell.angle_alpha   90.00
_cell.angle_beta   90.00
_cell.angle_gamma   90.00
#
_symmetry.space_group_name_H-M   'P 1'
#
loop_
_entity.id
_entity.type
_entity.pdbx_description
1 polymer ?
#
loop_
_entity_poly.entity_id
_entity_poly.type
_entity_poly.pdbx_seq_one_letter_code
_entity_poly.pdbx_strand_id
1 'polypeptide(L)'
;MINTCVCCGSVVPEGRQFCPACESSVAKADQGKVRPTLVPASLVLAVANVREYGCRKYKDPENWRKVEPQRYRDALYRHFLAYLSGEKYDKESGLPHLWHMACNVAFLVEMEG
;
A
#
# COMPACT_ATOMS: atom_id res chain seq x y z
N MET A 1 -29.88 3.14 23.42
CA MET A 1 -28.68 3.45 22.61
C MET A 1 -27.96 2.17 22.25
N ILE A 2 -27.45 2.08 21.03
CA ILE A 2 -26.74 0.90 20.59
C ILE A 2 -25.29 1.26 20.33
N ASN A 3 -24.40 0.28 20.50
CA ASN A 3 -22.99 0.40 20.23
C ASN A 3 -22.62 -0.41 18.99
N THR A 4 -21.39 -0.33 18.59
CA THR A 4 -20.85 -1.18 17.55
C THR A 4 -19.79 -2.11 18.12
N CYS A 5 -19.71 -3.31 17.57
CA CYS A 5 -18.69 -4.27 17.96
C CYS A 5 -17.29 -3.72 17.62
N VAL A 6 -16.40 -3.67 18.59
CA VAL A 6 -15.05 -3.14 18.38
C VAL A 6 -14.20 -4.03 17.48
N CYS A 7 -14.64 -5.25 17.26
CA CYS A 7 -13.93 -6.22 16.43
C CYS A 7 -14.38 -6.18 14.96
N CYS A 8 -15.69 -6.22 14.71
CA CYS A 8 -16.23 -6.34 13.35
C CYS A 8 -17.12 -5.18 12.92
N GLY A 9 -17.46 -4.26 13.83
CA GLY A 9 -18.31 -3.12 13.52
C GLY A 9 -19.79 -3.39 13.48
N SER A 10 -20.23 -4.62 13.76
CA SER A 10 -21.64 -4.97 13.83
C SER A 10 -22.34 -4.23 14.97
N VAL A 11 -23.63 -3.94 14.80
CA VAL A 11 -24.42 -3.29 15.84
C VAL A 11 -24.60 -4.26 17.02
N VAL A 12 -24.35 -3.77 18.22
CA VAL A 12 -24.50 -4.53 19.45
C VAL A 12 -25.33 -3.73 20.45
N PRO A 13 -25.93 -4.43 21.46
CA PRO A 13 -26.69 -3.74 22.51
C PRO A 13 -25.83 -2.77 23.31
N GLU A 14 -26.48 -1.78 23.88
CA GLU A 14 -25.84 -0.85 24.80
C GLU A 14 -25.11 -1.59 25.92
N GLY A 15 -23.90 -1.15 26.21
CA GLY A 15 -23.08 -1.76 27.25
C GLY A 15 -22.22 -2.92 26.78
N ARG A 16 -22.38 -3.34 25.53
CA ARG A 16 -21.56 -4.39 24.95
C ARG A 16 -20.53 -3.80 24.01
N GLN A 17 -19.34 -4.41 24.00
CA GLN A 17 -18.25 -4.00 23.12
C GLN A 17 -18.11 -4.94 21.92
N PHE A 18 -18.62 -6.16 22.05
CA PHE A 18 -18.50 -7.19 21.03
C PHE A 18 -19.87 -7.75 20.67
N CYS A 19 -20.07 -8.08 19.39
CA CYS A 19 -21.23 -8.84 18.99
C CYS A 19 -21.09 -10.28 19.50
N PRO A 20 -22.21 -11.03 19.62
CA PRO A 20 -22.14 -12.40 20.11
C PRO A 20 -21.15 -13.29 19.34
N ALA A 21 -21.05 -13.11 18.04
CA ALA A 21 -20.11 -13.88 17.23
C ALA A 21 -18.66 -13.62 17.62
N CYS A 22 -18.26 -12.35 17.76
CA CYS A 22 -16.90 -12.00 18.14
C CYS A 22 -16.61 -12.34 19.60
N GLU A 23 -17.58 -12.11 20.47
CA GLU A 23 -17.42 -12.38 21.89
C GLU A 23 -17.30 -13.88 22.19
N SER A 24 -18.07 -14.71 21.50
CA SER A 24 -18.09 -16.14 21.76
C SER A 24 -17.05 -16.90 20.98
N SER A 25 -16.69 -16.46 19.77
CA SER A 25 -15.77 -17.21 18.92
C SER A 25 -14.32 -16.95 19.25
N VAL A 26 -13.89 -15.70 19.23
CA VAL A 26 -12.50 -15.34 19.47
C VAL A 26 -12.43 -13.89 19.94
N ALA A 27 -11.77 -13.71 21.06
CA ALA A 27 -11.31 -12.38 21.45
C ALA A 27 -10.04 -12.12 20.66
N LYS A 28 -10.08 -11.17 19.76
CA LYS A 28 -8.93 -10.84 18.92
C LYS A 28 -8.25 -9.57 19.45
N ALA A 29 -6.97 -9.71 19.78
CA ALA A 29 -6.19 -8.61 20.35
C ALA A 29 -5.64 -7.69 19.26
N ASP A 30 -6.54 -7.13 18.43
CA ASP A 30 -6.16 -6.25 17.33
C ASP A 30 -6.51 -4.78 17.56
N GLN A 31 -7.05 -4.43 18.70
CA GLN A 31 -7.35 -3.07 19.07
C GLN A 31 -6.08 -2.21 19.06
N GLY A 32 -6.12 -1.05 18.40
CA GLY A 32 -4.96 -0.18 18.29
C GLY A 32 -3.98 -0.57 17.20
N LYS A 33 -4.19 -1.70 16.54
CA LYS A 33 -3.34 -2.10 15.41
C LYS A 33 -3.76 -1.39 14.14
N VAL A 34 -2.80 -1.18 13.27
CA VAL A 34 -3.05 -0.55 11.97
C VAL A 34 -3.93 -1.43 11.12
N ARG A 35 -4.82 -0.81 10.36
CA ARG A 35 -5.75 -1.50 9.47
C ARG A 35 -5.32 -1.29 7.99
N PRO A 36 -4.52 -2.19 7.43
CA PRO A 36 -4.04 -2.04 6.04
C PRO A 36 -5.17 -2.00 5.01
N THR A 37 -6.33 -2.58 5.33
CA THR A 37 -7.48 -2.58 4.43
C THR A 37 -8.05 -1.18 4.19
N LEU A 38 -7.64 -0.18 4.96
CA LEU A 38 -8.03 1.21 4.70
C LEU A 38 -7.29 1.81 3.51
N VAL A 39 -6.19 1.21 3.09
CA VAL A 39 -5.45 1.66 1.90
C VAL A 39 -6.26 1.30 0.66
N PRO A 40 -6.48 2.27 -0.27
CA PRO A 40 -7.18 1.97 -1.51
C PRO A 40 -6.50 0.82 -2.26
N ALA A 41 -7.29 -0.15 -2.69
CA ALA A 41 -6.77 -1.30 -3.42
C ALA A 41 -6.03 -0.91 -4.70
N SER A 42 -6.44 0.19 -5.32
CA SER A 42 -5.79 0.69 -6.53
C SER A 42 -4.32 1.05 -6.32
N LEU A 43 -3.96 1.51 -5.12
CA LEU A 43 -2.56 1.78 -4.81
C LEU A 43 -1.75 0.49 -4.79
N VAL A 44 -2.26 -0.55 -4.16
CA VAL A 44 -1.61 -1.85 -4.09
C VAL A 44 -1.43 -2.43 -5.49
N LEU A 45 -2.47 -2.37 -6.31
CA LEU A 45 -2.42 -2.89 -7.68
C LEU A 45 -1.47 -2.08 -8.56
N ALA A 46 -1.41 -0.77 -8.38
CA ALA A 46 -0.48 0.08 -9.12
C ALA A 46 0.96 -0.32 -8.84
N VAL A 47 1.31 -0.47 -7.57
CA VAL A 47 2.66 -0.90 -7.17
C VAL A 47 2.95 -2.30 -7.72
N ALA A 48 1.99 -3.22 -7.63
CA ALA A 48 2.15 -4.57 -8.16
C ALA A 48 2.44 -4.58 -9.67
N ASN A 49 1.74 -3.74 -10.43
CA ASN A 49 1.98 -3.63 -11.88
C ASN A 49 3.40 -3.17 -12.19
N VAL A 50 3.90 -2.18 -11.46
CA VAL A 50 5.27 -1.69 -11.64
C VAL A 50 6.28 -2.76 -11.23
N ARG A 51 5.99 -3.50 -10.15
CA ARG A 51 6.84 -4.60 -9.71
C ARG A 51 6.93 -5.70 -10.76
N GLU A 52 5.82 -6.06 -11.38
CA GLU A 52 5.81 -7.05 -12.47
C GLU A 52 6.65 -6.57 -13.65
N TYR A 53 6.53 -5.30 -14.02
CA TYR A 53 7.36 -4.70 -15.06
C TYR A 53 8.85 -4.83 -14.71
N GLY A 54 9.22 -4.48 -13.47
CA GLY A 54 10.59 -4.57 -13.01
C GLY A 54 11.12 -6.00 -13.01
N CYS A 55 10.29 -6.97 -12.63
CA CYS A 55 10.68 -8.38 -12.64
C CYS A 55 10.96 -8.87 -14.07
N ARG A 56 10.16 -8.42 -15.02
CA ARG A 56 10.42 -8.75 -16.44
C ARG A 56 11.71 -8.12 -16.95
N LYS A 57 11.98 -6.87 -16.54
CA LYS A 57 13.15 -6.11 -16.99
C LYS A 57 14.45 -6.64 -16.39
N TYR A 58 14.45 -6.93 -15.10
CA TYR A 58 15.68 -7.31 -14.38
C TYR A 58 15.79 -8.80 -14.09
N LYS A 59 14.72 -9.55 -14.29
CA LYS A 59 14.66 -11.01 -14.12
C LYS A 59 15.00 -11.52 -12.72
N ASP A 60 15.11 -10.64 -11.75
CA ASP A 60 15.33 -10.96 -10.34
C ASP A 60 14.35 -10.15 -9.51
N PRO A 61 13.33 -10.80 -8.90
CA PRO A 61 12.33 -10.06 -8.11
C PRO A 61 12.92 -9.29 -6.94
N GLU A 62 14.11 -9.67 -6.48
CA GLU A 62 14.76 -9.01 -5.34
C GLU A 62 15.86 -8.03 -5.76
N ASN A 63 16.01 -7.77 -7.06
CA ASN A 63 17.02 -6.84 -7.56
C ASN A 63 16.91 -5.47 -6.90
N TRP A 64 15.68 -5.01 -6.61
CA TRP A 64 15.45 -3.69 -6.05
C TRP A 64 16.14 -3.49 -4.69
N ARG A 65 16.37 -4.57 -3.93
CA ARG A 65 17.02 -4.50 -2.62
C ARG A 65 18.51 -4.19 -2.72
N LYS A 66 19.11 -4.42 -3.90
CA LYS A 66 20.54 -4.22 -4.16
C LYS A 66 20.84 -2.80 -4.65
N VAL A 67 19.82 -2.03 -4.98
CA VAL A 67 19.98 -0.68 -5.52
C VAL A 67 20.06 0.32 -4.38
N GLU A 68 20.95 1.30 -4.51
CA GLU A 68 21.09 2.34 -3.50
C GLU A 68 19.81 3.19 -3.41
N PRO A 69 19.35 3.51 -2.18
CA PRO A 69 18.13 4.31 -2.01
C PRO A 69 18.10 5.62 -2.78
N GLN A 70 19.26 6.26 -2.94
CA GLN A 70 19.34 7.54 -3.67
C GLN A 70 18.85 7.41 -5.12
N ARG A 71 19.07 6.26 -5.73
CA ARG A 71 18.61 6.03 -7.10
C ARG A 71 17.09 5.99 -7.18
N TYR A 72 16.44 5.50 -6.13
CA TYR A 72 14.96 5.52 -6.04
C TYR A 72 14.44 6.93 -5.76
N ARG A 73 15.14 7.71 -4.95
CA ARG A 73 14.76 9.11 -4.73
C ARG A 73 14.85 9.90 -6.04
N ASP A 74 15.90 9.68 -6.80
CA ASP A 74 16.06 10.35 -8.09
C ASP A 74 14.98 9.92 -9.09
N ALA A 75 14.68 8.63 -9.15
CA ALA A 75 13.62 8.12 -10.01
C ALA A 75 12.26 8.67 -9.61
N LEU A 76 11.97 8.67 -8.31
CA LEU A 76 10.74 9.25 -7.78
C LEU A 76 10.59 10.70 -8.21
N TYR A 77 11.65 11.48 -8.07
CA TYR A 77 11.63 12.89 -8.42
C TYR A 77 11.43 13.08 -9.94
N ARG A 78 12.11 12.30 -10.77
CA ARG A 78 11.95 12.39 -12.23
C ARG A 78 10.51 12.09 -12.64
N HIS A 79 9.90 11.07 -12.08
CA HIS A 79 8.49 10.74 -12.38
C HIS A 79 7.55 11.83 -11.88
N PHE A 80 7.83 12.41 -10.73
CA PHE A 80 7.03 13.50 -10.18
C PHE A 80 7.08 14.74 -11.09
N LEU A 81 8.27 15.11 -11.56
CA LEU A 81 8.43 16.24 -12.46
C LEU A 81 7.72 15.99 -13.80
N ALA A 82 7.82 14.79 -14.34
CA ALA A 82 7.12 14.43 -15.57
C ALA A 82 5.60 14.50 -15.37
N TYR A 83 5.12 13.99 -14.26
CA TYR A 83 3.71 14.07 -13.91
C TYR A 83 3.23 15.52 -13.81
N LEU A 84 3.99 16.38 -13.13
CA LEU A 84 3.64 17.79 -12.99
C LEU A 84 3.64 18.53 -14.33
N SER A 85 4.46 18.09 -15.29
CA SER A 85 4.49 18.68 -16.63
C SER A 85 3.32 18.27 -17.51
N GLY A 86 2.46 17.37 -17.02
CA GLY A 86 1.30 16.89 -17.76
C GLY A 86 1.49 15.55 -18.44
N GLU A 87 2.65 14.93 -18.31
CA GLU A 87 2.89 13.60 -18.87
C GLU A 87 2.31 12.55 -17.93
N LYS A 88 1.30 11.84 -18.39
CA LYS A 88 0.62 10.84 -17.55
C LYS A 88 1.37 9.51 -17.50
N TYR A 89 1.87 9.07 -18.64
CA TYR A 89 2.46 7.75 -18.79
C TYR A 89 3.96 7.84 -19.02
N ASP A 90 4.69 6.92 -18.36
CA ASP A 90 6.12 6.74 -18.61
C ASP A 90 6.33 6.16 -20.01
N LYS A 91 7.23 6.73 -20.78
CA LYS A 91 7.46 6.32 -22.17
C LYS A 91 8.12 4.95 -22.27
N GLU A 92 8.94 4.58 -21.30
CA GLU A 92 9.64 3.30 -21.32
C GLU A 92 8.70 2.14 -20.95
N SER A 93 7.93 2.29 -19.89
CA SER A 93 7.08 1.21 -19.39
C SER A 93 5.65 1.25 -19.92
N GLY A 94 5.18 2.43 -20.33
CA GLY A 94 3.78 2.64 -20.66
C GLY A 94 2.86 2.74 -19.45
N LEU A 95 3.40 2.68 -18.25
CA LEU A 95 2.61 2.77 -17.02
C LEU A 95 2.56 4.21 -16.52
N PRO A 96 1.49 4.58 -15.79
CA PRO A 96 1.39 5.94 -15.26
C PRO A 96 2.57 6.32 -14.36
N HIS A 97 3.03 7.56 -14.48
CA HIS A 97 4.08 8.06 -13.60
C HIS A 97 3.71 7.95 -12.12
N LEU A 98 2.43 8.16 -11.78
CA LEU A 98 1.97 8.00 -10.39
C LEU A 98 2.21 6.60 -9.85
N TRP A 99 2.09 5.58 -10.71
CA TRP A 99 2.35 4.20 -10.30
C TRP A 99 3.84 3.98 -10.00
N HIS A 100 4.72 4.54 -10.85
CA HIS A 100 6.16 4.48 -10.61
C HIS A 100 6.53 5.21 -9.32
N MET A 101 5.91 6.37 -9.07
CA MET A 101 6.13 7.11 -7.84
C MET A 101 5.74 6.29 -6.62
N ALA A 102 4.56 5.66 -6.67
CA ALA A 102 4.10 4.82 -5.57
C ALA A 102 5.06 3.65 -5.30
N CYS A 103 5.56 3.01 -6.36
CA CYS A 103 6.51 1.91 -6.22
C CYS A 103 7.84 2.38 -5.62
N ASN A 104 8.37 3.53 -6.08
CA ASN A 104 9.60 4.08 -5.51
C ASN A 104 9.43 4.42 -4.03
N VAL A 105 8.27 4.99 -3.65
CA VAL A 105 7.97 5.26 -2.24
C VAL A 105 7.91 3.96 -1.45
N ALA A 106 7.28 2.92 -2.00
CA ALA A 106 7.21 1.62 -1.34
C ALA A 106 8.60 1.06 -1.06
N PHE A 107 9.52 1.14 -2.02
CA PHE A 107 10.90 0.72 -1.82
C PHE A 107 11.59 1.52 -0.73
N LEU A 108 11.45 2.83 -0.75
CA LEU A 108 12.09 3.70 0.24
C LEU A 108 11.53 3.46 1.63
N VAL A 109 10.24 3.25 1.76
CA VAL A 109 9.61 2.92 3.05
C VAL A 109 10.20 1.62 3.59
N GLU A 110 10.34 0.60 2.74
CA GLU A 110 10.91 -0.68 3.16
C GLU A 110 12.39 -0.57 3.54
N MET A 111 13.16 0.22 2.79
CA MET A 111 14.61 0.34 3.00
C MET A 111 14.98 1.30 4.13
N GLU A 112 14.23 2.37 4.33
CA GLU A 112 14.58 3.44 5.26
C GLU A 112 13.62 3.58 6.43
N GLY A 113 12.47 2.99 6.27
CA GLY A 113 11.33 3.10 7.12
C GLY A 113 11.33 2.78 8.49
#